data_45d28b41dc11a6c071f8a03755911eb4
#
_entry.id   45d28b41dc11a6c071f8a03755911eb4
#
_cell.length_a   1.000
_cell.length_b   1.000
_cell.length_c   1.000
_cell.angle_alpha   90.00
_cell.angle_beta   90.00
_cell.angle_gamma   90.00
#
_symmetry.space_group_name_H-M   'P 1'
#
loop_
_entity.id
_entity.type
_entity.pdbx_description
1 polymer ?
#
loop_
_entity_poly.entity_id
_entity_poly.type
_entity_poly.pdbx_seq_one_letter_code
_entity_poly.pdbx_strand_id
1 'polypeptide(L)'
;MIIDSSAILAVIGREPGYERIVHQLAASPGTRIGAPTRLETGIVLTARFGPRGKTALARFLQENAIQTVAFDEAHAGVALDAYSRFGKGKHPAALNFGDCCTYAVASLAGEPLLFVGDDFTKTDLPLVSLDPDELSADQGQSNEPIR
;
A
#
# COMPACT_ATOMS: atom_id res chain seq x y z
N MET A 1 5.14 4.20 6.08
CA MET A 1 3.81 3.97 5.43
C MET A 1 3.57 2.50 5.16
N ILE A 2 2.32 2.10 4.98
CA ILE A 2 1.93 0.75 4.57
C ILE A 2 1.65 0.76 3.06
N ILE A 3 2.03 -0.33 2.36
CA ILE A 3 1.79 -0.48 0.92
C ILE A 3 0.78 -1.59 0.64
N ASP A 4 -0.18 -1.31 -0.24
CA ASP A 4 -1.16 -2.28 -0.74
C ASP A 4 -0.64 -3.06 -1.97
N SER A 5 -1.26 -4.21 -2.24
CA SER A 5 -0.97 -5.03 -3.42
C SER A 5 -1.12 -4.24 -4.73
N SER A 6 -2.14 -3.37 -4.83
CA SER A 6 -2.42 -2.55 -6.01
C SER A 6 -1.24 -1.67 -6.42
N ALA A 7 -0.56 -1.04 -5.46
CA ALA A 7 0.60 -0.19 -5.74
C ALA A 7 1.81 -1.00 -6.24
N ILE A 8 2.05 -2.18 -5.66
CA ILE A 8 3.14 -3.08 -6.09
C ILE A 8 2.87 -3.59 -7.52
N LEU A 9 1.63 -4.03 -7.77
CA LEU A 9 1.23 -4.53 -9.09
C LEU A 9 1.35 -3.45 -10.15
N ALA A 10 0.98 -2.19 -9.84
CA ALA A 10 1.12 -1.07 -10.75
C ALA A 10 2.59 -0.79 -11.11
N VAL A 11 3.51 -0.85 -10.13
CA VAL A 11 4.94 -0.64 -10.40
C VAL A 11 5.53 -1.78 -11.23
N ILE A 12 5.28 -3.03 -10.84
CA ILE A 12 5.83 -4.20 -11.57
C ILE A 12 5.23 -4.30 -12.98
N GLY A 13 3.93 -3.96 -13.12
CA GLY A 13 3.22 -3.92 -14.41
C GLY A 13 3.51 -2.67 -15.25
N ARG A 14 4.21 -1.67 -14.70
CA ARG A 14 4.43 -0.36 -15.31
C ARG A 14 3.12 0.29 -15.79
N GLU A 15 2.11 0.24 -14.93
CA GLU A 15 0.83 0.86 -15.21
C GLU A 15 0.96 2.40 -15.25
N PRO A 16 0.11 3.11 -16.01
CA PRO A 16 0.19 4.57 -16.09
C PRO A 16 0.23 5.23 -14.71
N GLY A 17 1.24 6.08 -14.47
CA GLY A 17 1.44 6.77 -13.19
C GLY A 17 2.27 6.01 -12.15
N TYR A 18 2.82 4.83 -12.47
CA TYR A 18 3.66 4.05 -11.55
C TYR A 18 4.89 4.82 -11.06
N GLU A 19 5.40 5.77 -11.83
CA GLU A 19 6.55 6.60 -11.47
C GLU A 19 6.30 7.39 -10.18
N ARG A 20 5.06 7.80 -9.92
CA ARG A 20 4.67 8.51 -8.69
C ARG A 20 4.78 7.61 -7.47
N ILE A 21 4.41 6.33 -7.63
CA ILE A 21 4.57 5.33 -6.58
C ILE A 21 6.05 5.11 -6.27
N VAL A 22 6.89 4.98 -7.32
CA VAL A 22 8.34 4.84 -7.15
C VAL A 22 8.93 6.05 -6.43
N HIS A 23 8.49 7.26 -6.77
CA HIS A 23 8.90 8.48 -6.07
C HIS A 23 8.52 8.47 -4.60
N GLN A 24 7.28 8.08 -4.26
CA GLN A 24 6.82 7.96 -2.87
C GLN A 24 7.61 6.91 -2.08
N LEU A 25 7.93 5.78 -2.69
CA LEU A 25 8.77 4.75 -2.06
C LEU A 25 10.17 5.27 -1.76
N ALA A 26 10.78 6.01 -2.68
CA ALA A 26 12.09 6.61 -2.49
C ALA A 26 12.09 7.68 -1.37
N ALA A 27 11.00 8.45 -1.26
CA ALA A 27 10.84 9.50 -0.24
C ALA A 27 10.46 8.96 1.15
N SER A 28 10.03 7.70 1.26
CA SER A 28 9.49 7.13 2.51
C SER A 28 10.25 5.87 2.94
N PRO A 29 11.48 6.01 3.46
CA PRO A 29 12.20 4.87 4.00
C PRO A 29 11.41 4.24 5.16
N GLY A 30 11.44 2.89 5.24
CA GLY A 30 10.69 2.16 6.26
C GLY A 30 9.25 1.80 5.85
N THR A 31 8.94 1.82 4.56
CA THR A 31 7.68 1.26 4.02
C THR A 31 7.53 -0.21 4.42
N ARG A 32 6.31 -0.61 4.78
CA ARG A 32 6.00 -1.97 5.24
C ARG A 32 4.79 -2.55 4.50
N ILE A 33 4.74 -3.87 4.42
CA ILE A 33 3.62 -4.62 3.82
C ILE A 33 3.09 -5.65 4.81
N GLY A 34 1.80 -5.82 4.90
CA GLY A 34 1.19 -6.90 5.68
C GLY A 34 1.48 -8.29 5.09
N ALA A 35 1.65 -9.31 5.94
CA ALA A 35 1.88 -10.67 5.48
C ALA A 35 0.79 -11.20 4.54
N PRO A 36 -0.52 -10.97 4.77
CA PRO A 36 -1.58 -11.37 3.83
C PRO A 36 -1.47 -10.65 2.48
N THR A 37 -1.22 -9.34 2.49
CA THR A 37 -1.07 -8.52 1.28
C THR A 37 0.14 -8.97 0.46
N ARG A 38 1.26 -9.29 1.12
CA ARG A 38 2.43 -9.87 0.47
C ARG A 38 2.12 -11.21 -0.20
N LEU A 39 1.37 -12.09 0.48
CA LEU A 39 0.93 -13.37 -0.07
C LEU A 39 0.02 -13.17 -1.28
N GLU A 40 -1.00 -12.32 -1.17
CA GLU A 40 -1.92 -11.98 -2.26
C GLU A 40 -1.16 -11.46 -3.48
N THR A 41 -0.26 -10.50 -3.30
CA THR A 41 0.58 -9.96 -4.37
C THR A 41 1.40 -11.06 -5.04
N GLY A 42 1.99 -11.96 -4.25
CA GLY A 42 2.75 -13.12 -4.74
C GLY A 42 1.90 -14.07 -5.56
N ILE A 43 0.67 -14.35 -5.14
CA ILE A 43 -0.30 -15.18 -5.86
C ILE A 43 -0.64 -14.54 -7.21
N VAL A 44 -1.00 -13.26 -7.23
CA VAL A 44 -1.37 -12.53 -8.46
C VAL A 44 -0.20 -12.51 -9.45
N LEU A 45 1.00 -12.17 -9.00
CA LEU A 45 2.18 -12.14 -9.86
C LEU A 45 2.57 -13.52 -10.38
N THR A 46 2.44 -14.56 -9.55
CA THR A 46 2.70 -15.94 -9.98
C THR A 46 1.67 -16.42 -11.00
N ALA A 47 0.41 -16.07 -10.82
CA ALA A 47 -0.64 -16.38 -11.79
C ALA A 47 -0.41 -15.70 -13.16
N ARG A 48 0.11 -14.44 -13.14
CA ARG A 48 0.38 -13.67 -14.36
C ARG A 48 1.68 -14.08 -15.08
N PHE A 49 2.74 -14.35 -14.31
CA PHE A 49 4.11 -14.48 -14.84
C PHE A 49 4.81 -15.80 -14.48
N GLY A 50 4.10 -16.76 -13.85
CA GLY A 50 4.67 -18.01 -13.36
C GLY A 50 5.76 -17.78 -12.31
N PRO A 51 6.82 -18.63 -12.28
CA PRO A 51 7.90 -18.51 -11.29
C PRO A 51 8.59 -17.13 -11.27
N ARG A 52 8.60 -16.42 -12.41
CA ARG A 52 9.17 -15.06 -12.51
C ARG A 52 8.42 -14.06 -11.65
N GLY A 53 7.12 -14.25 -11.44
CA GLY A 53 6.31 -13.37 -10.58
C GLY A 53 6.79 -13.39 -9.13
N LYS A 54 7.10 -14.57 -8.59
CA LYS A 54 7.66 -14.71 -7.24
C LYS A 54 9.02 -14.00 -7.10
N THR A 55 9.89 -14.15 -8.10
CA THR A 55 11.20 -13.49 -8.12
C THR A 55 11.06 -11.97 -8.22
N ALA A 56 10.13 -11.48 -9.06
CA ALA A 56 9.88 -10.05 -9.21
C ALA A 56 9.41 -9.41 -7.90
N LEU A 57 8.52 -10.07 -7.16
CA LEU A 57 8.08 -9.59 -5.84
C LEU A 57 9.24 -9.55 -4.84
N ALA A 58 10.00 -10.64 -4.74
CA ALA A 58 11.13 -10.71 -3.80
C ALA A 58 12.15 -9.59 -4.07
N ARG A 59 12.47 -9.36 -5.34
CA ARG A 59 13.37 -8.30 -5.77
C ARG A 59 12.80 -6.91 -5.46
N PHE A 60 11.54 -6.66 -5.76
CA PHE A 60 10.88 -5.39 -5.47
C PHE A 60 10.93 -5.05 -3.97
N LEU A 61 10.59 -6.03 -3.10
CA LEU A 61 10.62 -5.83 -1.65
C LEU A 61 12.04 -5.55 -1.15
N GLN A 62 13.03 -6.24 -1.68
CA GLN A 62 14.44 -6.07 -1.32
C GLN A 62 14.99 -4.71 -1.78
N GLU A 63 14.77 -4.33 -3.04
CA GLU A 63 15.26 -3.07 -3.61
C GLU A 63 14.69 -1.84 -2.92
N ASN A 64 13.44 -1.93 -2.42
CA ASN A 64 12.78 -0.86 -1.68
C ASN A 64 12.86 -1.02 -0.16
N ALA A 65 13.63 -1.98 0.36
CA ALA A 65 13.79 -2.27 1.78
C ALA A 65 12.45 -2.45 2.53
N ILE A 66 11.42 -3.00 1.86
CA ILE A 66 10.07 -3.16 2.41
C ILE A 66 10.04 -4.35 3.37
N GLN A 67 9.69 -4.08 4.62
CA GLN A 67 9.57 -5.09 5.66
C GLN A 67 8.15 -5.66 5.74
N THR A 68 8.05 -6.95 6.08
CA THR A 68 6.77 -7.61 6.26
C THR A 68 6.30 -7.49 7.71
N VAL A 69 5.06 -7.02 7.90
CA VAL A 69 4.37 -6.99 9.21
C VAL A 69 3.63 -8.30 9.39
N ALA A 70 3.84 -8.98 10.52
CA ALA A 70 3.08 -10.16 10.89
C ALA A 70 1.59 -9.81 11.05
N PHE A 71 0.73 -10.77 10.69
CA PHE A 71 -0.72 -10.63 10.85
C PHE A 71 -1.20 -11.58 11.94
N ASP A 72 -1.62 -11.03 13.04
CA ASP A 72 -2.02 -11.76 14.24
C ASP A 72 -3.51 -11.60 14.57
N GLU A 73 -3.90 -12.04 15.75
CA GLU A 73 -5.29 -11.98 16.22
C GLU A 73 -5.82 -10.55 16.31
N ALA A 74 -4.98 -9.58 16.71
CA ALA A 74 -5.38 -8.18 16.77
C ALA A 74 -5.70 -7.63 15.37
N HIS A 75 -4.88 -7.97 14.39
CA HIS A 75 -5.13 -7.61 12.99
C HIS A 75 -6.41 -8.26 12.46
N ALA A 76 -6.65 -9.54 12.80
CA ALA A 76 -7.88 -10.23 12.39
C ALA A 76 -9.13 -9.57 12.96
N GLY A 77 -9.10 -9.13 14.22
CA GLY A 77 -10.19 -8.37 14.85
C GLY A 77 -10.48 -7.07 14.10
N VAL A 78 -9.45 -6.25 13.86
CA VAL A 78 -9.61 -4.98 13.13
C VAL A 78 -10.07 -5.20 11.68
N ALA A 79 -9.60 -6.25 11.01
CA ALA A 79 -10.04 -6.58 9.65
C ALA A 79 -11.52 -6.96 9.61
N LEU A 80 -12.02 -7.70 10.60
CA LEU A 80 -13.43 -8.04 10.72
C LEU A 80 -14.31 -6.81 10.99
N ASP A 81 -13.84 -5.90 11.83
CA ASP A 81 -14.50 -4.60 12.07
C ASP A 81 -14.52 -3.75 10.81
N ALA A 82 -13.41 -3.70 10.06
CA ALA A 82 -13.35 -3.02 8.76
C ALA A 82 -14.37 -3.60 7.76
N TYR A 83 -14.49 -4.92 7.68
CA TYR A 83 -15.50 -5.55 6.84
C TYR A 83 -16.92 -5.19 7.28
N SER A 84 -17.17 -5.13 8.57
CA SER A 84 -18.48 -4.76 9.13
C SER A 84 -18.87 -3.32 8.79
N ARG A 85 -17.89 -2.41 8.73
CA ARG A 85 -18.09 -0.98 8.44
C ARG A 85 -18.02 -0.65 6.95
N PHE A 86 -17.08 -1.22 6.21
CA PHE A 86 -16.71 -0.82 4.87
C PHE A 86 -16.81 -1.95 3.83
N GLY A 87 -17.25 -3.14 4.24
CA GLY A 87 -17.23 -4.35 3.42
C GLY A 87 -18.13 -4.31 2.21
N LYS A 88 -17.80 -5.15 1.23
CA LYS A 88 -18.58 -5.37 0.01
C LYS A 88 -20.02 -5.78 0.35
N GLY A 89 -20.97 -5.12 -0.31
CA GLY A 89 -22.41 -5.32 -0.08
C GLY A 89 -22.99 -4.55 1.10
N LYS A 90 -22.17 -3.81 1.85
CA LYS A 90 -22.58 -3.02 3.03
C LYS A 90 -22.26 -1.53 2.90
N HIS A 91 -21.16 -1.21 2.24
CA HIS A 91 -20.65 0.16 2.16
C HIS A 91 -20.08 0.46 0.75
N PRO A 92 -20.13 1.73 0.27
CA PRO A 92 -19.58 2.11 -1.04
C PRO A 92 -18.08 1.85 -1.23
N ALA A 93 -17.29 1.73 -0.16
CA ALA A 93 -15.89 1.30 -0.23
C ALA A 93 -15.76 -0.14 -0.73
N ALA A 94 -16.75 -0.98 -0.45
CA ALA A 94 -16.87 -2.35 -0.94
C ALA A 94 -15.62 -3.23 -0.67
N LEU A 95 -14.98 -3.04 0.50
CA LEU A 95 -13.75 -3.76 0.84
C LEU A 95 -13.96 -5.28 0.77
N ASN A 96 -13.07 -5.95 0.07
CA ASN A 96 -12.96 -7.41 0.05
C ASN A 96 -12.06 -7.92 1.18
N PHE A 97 -11.79 -9.23 1.22
CA PHE A 97 -10.94 -9.85 2.23
C PHE A 97 -9.52 -9.26 2.27
N GLY A 98 -8.88 -9.12 1.10
CA GLY A 98 -7.52 -8.57 0.99
C GLY A 98 -7.46 -7.11 1.45
N ASP A 99 -8.45 -6.31 1.04
CA ASP A 99 -8.57 -4.91 1.46
C ASP A 99 -8.73 -4.78 2.97
N CYS A 100 -9.54 -5.64 3.60
CA CYS A 100 -9.71 -5.64 5.05
C CYS A 100 -8.41 -6.00 5.78
N CYS A 101 -7.61 -6.92 5.23
CA CYS A 101 -6.30 -7.24 5.78
C CYS A 101 -5.33 -6.06 5.69
N THR A 102 -5.29 -5.39 4.53
CA THR A 102 -4.48 -4.17 4.33
C THR A 102 -4.92 -3.05 5.25
N TYR A 103 -6.25 -2.83 5.36
CA TYR A 103 -6.82 -1.86 6.30
C TYR A 103 -6.35 -2.09 7.73
N ALA A 104 -6.43 -3.34 8.21
CA ALA A 104 -6.05 -3.68 9.57
C ALA A 104 -4.59 -3.38 9.86
N VAL A 105 -3.70 -3.69 8.93
CA VAL A 105 -2.26 -3.42 9.07
C VAL A 105 -1.98 -1.92 9.12
N ALA A 106 -2.59 -1.12 8.24
CA ALA A 106 -2.43 0.32 8.21
C ALA A 106 -3.00 0.98 9.48
N SER A 107 -4.19 0.57 9.89
CA SER A 107 -4.88 1.09 11.08
C SER A 107 -4.09 0.84 12.37
N LEU A 108 -3.65 -0.41 12.60
CA LEU A 108 -2.87 -0.75 13.80
C LEU A 108 -1.46 -0.15 13.79
N ALA A 109 -0.87 0.04 12.62
CA ALA A 109 0.41 0.73 12.49
C ALA A 109 0.29 2.23 12.74
N GLY A 110 -0.90 2.82 12.60
CA GLY A 110 -1.11 4.27 12.64
C GLY A 110 -0.40 4.99 11.49
N GLU A 111 -0.25 4.33 10.34
CA GLU A 111 0.50 4.83 9.19
C GLU A 111 -0.38 5.02 7.96
N PRO A 112 -0.04 5.99 7.09
CA PRO A 112 -0.77 6.20 5.86
C PRO A 112 -0.59 5.03 4.90
N LEU A 113 -1.61 4.79 4.07
CA LEU A 113 -1.67 3.72 3.09
C LEU A 113 -1.33 4.23 1.68
N LEU A 114 -0.36 3.57 1.04
CA LEU A 114 -0.03 3.74 -0.38
C LEU A 114 -0.76 2.67 -1.20
N PHE A 115 -1.64 3.08 -2.08
CA PHE A 115 -2.47 2.21 -2.92
C PHE A 115 -2.81 2.87 -4.26
N VAL A 116 -3.39 2.11 -5.17
CA VAL A 116 -3.92 2.55 -6.46
C VAL A 116 -5.38 2.12 -6.57
N GLY A 117 -6.25 3.01 -7.04
CA GLY A 117 -7.68 2.77 -7.17
C GLY A 117 -8.49 3.56 -6.16
N ASP A 118 -9.75 3.17 -5.97
CA ASP A 118 -10.73 3.89 -5.16
C ASP A 118 -11.15 3.17 -3.87
N ASP A 119 -10.67 1.95 -3.64
CA ASP A 119 -11.18 1.06 -2.59
C ASP A 119 -11.07 1.67 -1.18
N PHE A 120 -9.98 2.37 -0.90
CA PHE A 120 -9.74 2.97 0.42
C PHE A 120 -10.16 4.42 0.55
N THR A 121 -10.54 5.10 -0.55
CA THR A 121 -10.89 6.54 -0.53
C THR A 121 -12.11 6.87 0.32
N LYS A 122 -12.97 5.90 0.56
CA LYS A 122 -14.19 6.02 1.37
C LYS A 122 -14.07 5.40 2.75
N THR A 123 -12.85 5.10 3.18
CA THR A 123 -12.55 4.65 4.54
C THR A 123 -12.01 5.81 5.39
N ASP A 124 -11.73 5.54 6.65
CA ASP A 124 -11.16 6.50 7.60
C ASP A 124 -9.62 6.40 7.73
N LEU A 125 -8.97 5.62 6.85
CA LEU A 125 -7.50 5.56 6.83
C LEU A 125 -6.88 6.84 6.31
N PRO A 126 -5.76 7.29 6.87
CA PRO A 126 -4.91 8.27 6.21
C PRO A 126 -4.31 7.64 4.93
N LEU A 127 -4.38 8.37 3.83
CA LEU A 127 -3.96 7.90 2.52
C LEU A 127 -2.78 8.71 2.01
N VAL A 128 -1.87 8.05 1.29
CA VAL A 128 -0.77 8.74 0.59
C VAL A 128 -1.34 9.35 -0.68
N SER A 129 -1.17 10.67 -0.87
CA SER A 129 -1.54 11.33 -2.12
C SER A 129 -0.53 11.00 -3.22
N LEU A 130 -1.05 10.67 -4.40
CA LEU A 130 -0.28 10.50 -5.62
C LEU A 130 -0.49 11.67 -6.61
N ASP A 131 -1.12 12.76 -6.16
CA ASP A 131 -1.36 13.93 -7.00
C ASP A 131 -0.06 14.71 -7.27
N PRO A 132 0.17 15.14 -8.53
CA PRO A 132 1.39 15.83 -8.92
C PRO A 132 1.62 17.14 -8.16
N ASP A 133 0.55 17.84 -7.82
CA ASP A 133 0.61 19.17 -7.21
C ASP A 133 1.01 19.12 -5.73
N GLU A 134 0.66 18.06 -5.01
CA GLU A 134 1.06 17.86 -3.61
C GLU A 134 2.51 17.38 -3.48
N LEU A 135 3.02 16.62 -4.46
CA LEU A 135 4.41 16.16 -4.49
C LEU A 135 5.41 17.31 -4.70
N SER A 136 4.96 18.41 -5.30
CA SER A 136 5.79 19.60 -5.55
C SER A 136 5.89 20.52 -4.33
N ALA A 137 4.95 20.47 -3.40
CA ALA A 137 4.89 21.36 -2.24
C ALA A 137 5.90 20.98 -1.13
N ASP A 138 6.28 19.71 -1.02
CA ASP A 138 7.21 19.23 0.02
C ASP A 138 8.69 19.51 -0.31
N GLN A 139 9.02 19.87 -1.54
CA GLN A 139 10.40 20.25 -1.93
C GLN A 139 10.71 21.74 -1.77
N GLY A 140 9.74 22.55 -1.33
CA GLY A 140 9.84 24.01 -1.25
C GLY A 140 10.33 24.62 0.07
N GLN A 141 10.58 23.85 1.14
CA GLN A 141 10.91 24.41 2.47
C GLN A 141 12.33 24.18 2.98
N SER A 142 13.29 24.02 2.12
CA SER A 142 14.71 23.94 2.54
C SER A 142 15.59 24.94 1.78
N ASN A 143 15.30 26.23 1.89
CA ASN A 143 16.28 27.23 1.50
C ASN A 143 16.05 28.57 2.25
N GLU A 144 16.26 28.57 3.57
CA GLU A 144 16.60 29.82 4.25
C GLU A 144 18.13 29.93 4.36
N PRO A 145 18.75 30.99 3.82
CA PRO A 145 20.17 31.22 4.01
C PRO A 145 20.42 31.64 5.46
N ILE A 146 21.26 30.88 6.14
CA ILE A 146 21.84 31.26 7.43
C ILE A 146 22.63 32.56 7.24
N ARG A 147 22.19 33.62 7.90
CA ARG A 147 22.95 34.87 8.06
C ARG A 147 23.84 34.78 9.27
#